data_c1704faf874e3c71ad0e9d47c1c11fe9
#
_entry.id   c1704faf874e3c71ad0e9d47c1c11fe9
#
_cell.length_a   1.000
_cell.length_b   1.000
_cell.length_c   1.000
_cell.angle_alpha   90.00
_cell.angle_beta   90.00
_cell.angle_gamma   90.00
#
_symmetry.space_group_name_H-M   'P 1'
#
loop_
_entity.id
_entity.type
_entity.pdbx_description
1 polymer ?
#
loop_
_entity_poly.entity_id
_entity_poly.type
_entity_poly.pdbx_seq_one_letter_code
_entity_poly.pdbx_strand_id
1 'polypeptide(L)'
;MKNIAVILSGGSGARFGGTLPKQFTKLAGRAVIEYTIDAFERTELIDEIIIVSQPNYTELTWDYVKKNQWNKVTKIFNGGKERFDSTYSALQGLEGEDDNCNILFHDAVRPLIDETIISNCIESLKIFEAVDVVIPSADTLVEVYDDGCISNIPNRALMRRGQTPQAFKLGTIKLAYQRAIAEKRFSFTCDCGVVRSMVPGVRVATVMGTEANMKVTQPIDLFIAEKLLQEANKISFSTGDDLSFIKGKNIVIFGGNSGIGLEIQKEAILLGANVEVASRSFNNVDIANIENIEHFLNNVNEKLGSID
;
A
#
# COMPACT_ATOMS: atom_id res chain seq x y z
N MET A 1 -9.74 20.07 -6.97
CA MET A 1 -10.65 19.33 -6.06
C MET A 1 -9.75 18.49 -5.18
N LYS A 2 -9.89 18.60 -3.86
CA LYS A 2 -9.03 17.90 -2.89
C LYS A 2 -9.31 16.40 -2.87
N ASN A 3 -8.26 15.59 -2.89
CA ASN A 3 -8.33 14.13 -2.81
C ASN A 3 -7.66 13.67 -1.51
N ILE A 4 -8.45 13.09 -0.62
CA ILE A 4 -8.00 12.65 0.71
C ILE A 4 -8.00 11.11 0.75
N ALA A 5 -6.87 10.51 1.06
CA ALA A 5 -6.78 9.08 1.33
C ALA A 5 -6.94 8.80 2.83
N VAL A 6 -7.75 7.82 3.17
CA VAL A 6 -7.93 7.34 4.55
C VAL A 6 -7.45 5.89 4.64
N ILE A 7 -6.34 5.68 5.31
CA ILE A 7 -5.74 4.34 5.48
C ILE A 7 -6.29 3.70 6.75
N LEU A 8 -7.14 2.68 6.57
CA LEU A 8 -7.79 1.98 7.67
C LEU A 8 -6.86 0.92 8.28
N SER A 9 -6.31 1.21 9.43
CA SER A 9 -5.36 0.39 10.20
C SER A 9 -5.90 -0.01 11.59
N GLY A 10 -7.20 0.14 11.84
CA GLY A 10 -7.84 -0.11 13.14
C GLY A 10 -8.08 -1.60 13.48
N GLY A 11 -7.93 -2.51 12.53
CA GLY A 11 -8.24 -3.93 12.71
C GLY A 11 -7.31 -4.66 13.69
N SER A 12 -7.87 -5.45 14.61
CA SER A 12 -7.11 -6.21 15.62
C SER A 12 -6.26 -7.37 15.07
N GLY A 13 -6.54 -7.80 13.83
CA GLY A 13 -5.81 -8.92 13.24
C GLY A 13 -6.02 -10.28 13.94
N ALA A 14 -7.12 -10.48 14.67
CA ALA A 14 -7.37 -11.68 15.50
C ALA A 14 -7.14 -13.02 14.77
N ARG A 15 -7.38 -13.07 13.46
CA ARG A 15 -7.15 -14.26 12.61
C ARG A 15 -5.68 -14.48 12.24
N PHE A 16 -4.81 -13.52 12.50
CA PHE A 16 -3.41 -13.58 12.09
C PHE A 16 -2.51 -14.28 13.13
N GLY A 17 -2.92 -14.32 14.41
CA GLY A 17 -2.28 -15.09 15.48
C GLY A 17 -0.91 -14.58 15.94
N GLY A 18 -0.50 -13.36 15.59
CA GLY A 18 0.78 -12.78 16.00
C GLY A 18 0.69 -11.90 17.25
N THR A 19 1.85 -11.56 17.83
CA THR A 19 1.98 -10.60 18.96
C THR A 19 1.75 -9.15 18.55
N LEU A 20 1.96 -8.83 17.26
CA LEU A 20 1.70 -7.53 16.66
C LEU A 20 0.51 -7.61 15.70
N PRO A 21 -0.29 -6.54 15.57
CA PRO A 21 -1.30 -6.47 14.53
C PRO A 21 -0.67 -6.63 13.14
N LYS A 22 -1.37 -7.32 12.23
CA LYS A 22 -0.87 -7.74 10.93
C LYS A 22 -0.34 -6.58 10.05
N GLN A 23 -0.86 -5.37 10.19
CA GLN A 23 -0.39 -4.19 9.46
C GLN A 23 1.04 -3.78 9.84
N PHE A 24 1.51 -4.17 11.04
CA PHE A 24 2.87 -3.90 11.51
C PHE A 24 3.81 -5.11 11.34
N THR A 25 3.29 -6.24 10.85
CA THR A 25 4.12 -7.41 10.52
C THR A 25 5.04 -7.08 9.35
N LYS A 26 6.25 -7.63 9.37
CA LYS A 26 7.23 -7.37 8.31
C LYS A 26 6.93 -8.17 7.06
N LEU A 27 6.98 -7.49 5.93
CA LEU A 27 6.96 -7.99 4.57
C LEU A 27 8.25 -7.50 3.90
N ALA A 28 9.13 -8.39 3.48
CA ALA A 28 10.44 -8.04 2.90
C ALA A 28 11.20 -6.96 3.71
N GLY A 29 11.21 -7.10 5.05
CA GLY A 29 11.95 -6.21 5.96
C GLY A 29 11.23 -4.94 6.41
N ARG A 30 10.14 -4.51 5.75
CA ARG A 30 9.32 -3.33 6.09
C ARG A 30 7.95 -3.74 6.62
N ALA A 31 7.29 -2.91 7.44
CA ALA A 31 5.93 -3.20 7.87
C ALA A 31 4.94 -3.14 6.69
N VAL A 32 3.93 -4.02 6.68
CA VAL A 32 2.91 -4.07 5.61
C VAL A 32 2.30 -2.70 5.34
N ILE A 33 1.98 -1.93 6.39
CA ILE A 33 1.42 -0.59 6.28
C ILE A 33 2.34 0.41 5.55
N GLU A 34 3.68 0.23 5.64
CA GLU A 34 4.63 1.14 5.00
C GLU A 34 4.50 1.09 3.47
N TYR A 35 4.27 -0.09 2.89
CA TYR A 35 4.04 -0.22 1.45
C TYR A 35 2.75 0.47 1.01
N THR A 36 1.69 0.29 1.80
CA THR A 36 0.39 0.91 1.51
C THR A 36 0.49 2.43 1.52
N ILE A 37 1.08 3.01 2.58
CA ILE A 37 1.20 4.48 2.69
C ILE A 37 2.11 5.03 1.60
N ASP A 38 3.23 4.37 1.29
CA ASP A 38 4.14 4.77 0.22
C ASP A 38 3.43 4.92 -1.14
N ALA A 39 2.51 4.00 -1.47
CA ALA A 39 1.78 4.07 -2.72
C ALA A 39 0.92 5.35 -2.81
N PHE A 40 0.24 5.71 -1.74
CA PHE A 40 -0.56 6.95 -1.68
C PHE A 40 0.31 8.21 -1.58
N GLU A 41 1.43 8.15 -0.83
CA GLU A 41 2.37 9.28 -0.72
C GLU A 41 2.99 9.64 -2.07
N ARG A 42 3.35 8.63 -2.89
CA ARG A 42 3.92 8.85 -4.22
C ARG A 42 2.89 9.27 -5.27
N THR A 43 1.61 8.96 -5.09
CA THR A 43 0.56 9.32 -6.04
C THR A 43 0.33 10.83 -6.03
N GLU A 44 0.70 11.52 -7.11
CA GLU A 44 0.60 12.98 -7.22
C GLU A 44 -0.81 13.52 -7.02
N LEU A 45 -1.83 12.75 -7.42
CA LEU A 45 -3.24 13.13 -7.30
C LEU A 45 -3.75 13.13 -5.84
N ILE A 46 -3.04 12.57 -4.89
CA ILE A 46 -3.41 12.57 -3.47
C ILE A 46 -2.83 13.81 -2.79
N ASP A 47 -3.70 14.62 -2.19
CA ASP A 47 -3.32 15.85 -1.50
C ASP A 47 -3.05 15.62 0.00
N GLU A 48 -3.79 14.71 0.62
CA GLU A 48 -3.72 14.47 2.07
C GLU A 48 -3.92 12.98 2.38
N ILE A 49 -3.18 12.48 3.36
CA ILE A 49 -3.34 11.12 3.90
C ILE A 49 -3.73 11.22 5.37
N ILE A 50 -4.78 10.50 5.74
CA ILE A 50 -5.23 10.32 7.12
C ILE A 50 -5.10 8.85 7.45
N ILE A 51 -4.59 8.51 8.63
CA ILE A 51 -4.50 7.13 9.09
C ILE A 51 -5.51 6.91 10.22
N VAL A 52 -6.25 5.83 10.18
CA VAL A 52 -7.09 5.39 11.29
C VAL A 52 -6.41 4.19 11.94
N SER A 53 -5.74 4.42 13.06
CA SER A 53 -4.94 3.41 13.76
C SER A 53 -5.68 2.83 14.98
N GLN A 54 -5.25 1.66 15.43
CA GLN A 54 -5.64 1.19 16.76
C GLN A 54 -5.06 2.15 17.83
N PRO A 55 -5.82 2.46 18.91
CA PRO A 55 -5.36 3.41 19.93
C PRO A 55 -3.97 3.09 20.51
N ASN A 56 -3.68 1.80 20.75
CA ASN A 56 -2.42 1.36 21.33
C ASN A 56 -1.21 1.45 20.37
N TYR A 57 -1.44 1.75 19.09
CA TYR A 57 -0.42 1.77 18.05
C TYR A 57 -0.31 3.13 17.34
N THR A 58 -0.95 4.16 17.88
CA THR A 58 -0.93 5.52 17.30
C THR A 58 0.49 6.09 17.31
N GLU A 59 1.22 5.94 18.43
CA GLU A 59 2.61 6.40 18.53
C GLU A 59 3.53 5.67 17.55
N LEU A 60 3.45 4.33 17.51
CA LEU A 60 4.20 3.52 16.54
C LEU A 60 3.90 3.94 15.10
N THR A 61 2.65 4.28 14.79
CA THR A 61 2.26 4.74 13.46
C THR A 61 2.93 6.08 13.14
N TRP A 62 2.98 7.02 14.08
CA TRP A 62 3.71 8.28 13.93
C TRP A 62 5.21 8.08 13.76
N ASP A 63 5.81 7.07 14.42
CA ASP A 63 7.22 6.75 14.25
C ASP A 63 7.51 6.28 12.80
N TYR A 64 6.63 5.49 12.20
CA TYR A 64 6.73 5.14 10.78
C TYR A 64 6.58 6.36 9.87
N VAL A 65 5.66 7.27 10.16
CA VAL A 65 5.48 8.52 9.40
C VAL A 65 6.78 9.34 9.40
N LYS A 66 7.37 9.55 10.57
CA LYS A 66 8.63 10.29 10.71
C LYS A 66 9.80 9.59 10.03
N LYS A 67 9.95 8.28 10.26
CA LYS A 67 11.01 7.46 9.68
C LYS A 67 11.02 7.52 8.15
N ASN A 68 9.85 7.43 7.53
CA ASN A 68 9.70 7.41 6.07
C ASN A 68 9.50 8.81 5.46
N GLN A 69 9.47 9.87 6.28
CA GLN A 69 9.30 11.26 5.84
C GLN A 69 8.04 11.50 4.98
N TRP A 70 6.92 10.85 5.33
CA TRP A 70 5.67 11.04 4.61
C TRP A 70 5.05 12.40 4.93
N ASN A 71 5.06 13.28 3.94
CA ASN A 71 4.65 14.67 4.10
C ASN A 71 3.14 14.87 3.93
N LYS A 72 2.46 13.97 3.22
CA LYS A 72 1.00 14.03 3.03
C LYS A 72 0.21 13.50 4.21
N VAL A 73 0.87 12.76 5.14
CA VAL A 73 0.21 12.25 6.35
C VAL A 73 0.06 13.39 7.37
N THR A 74 -1.16 13.89 7.53
CA THR A 74 -1.44 15.05 8.39
C THR A 74 -2.09 14.69 9.71
N LYS A 75 -2.86 13.60 9.77
CA LYS A 75 -3.67 13.22 10.94
C LYS A 75 -3.66 11.71 11.16
N ILE A 76 -3.66 11.29 12.42
CA ILE A 76 -3.92 9.91 12.82
C ILE A 76 -5.07 9.91 13.82
N PHE A 77 -6.15 9.21 13.49
CA PHE A 77 -7.31 9.04 14.35
C PHE A 77 -7.35 7.64 14.97
N ASN A 78 -8.02 7.52 16.10
CA ASN A 78 -8.27 6.23 16.70
C ASN A 78 -9.39 5.50 15.98
N GLY A 79 -9.14 4.25 15.58
CA GLY A 79 -10.15 3.34 15.05
C GLY A 79 -11.06 2.79 16.14
N GLY A 80 -12.22 2.30 15.72
CA GLY A 80 -13.16 1.63 16.59
C GLY A 80 -13.05 0.10 16.55
N LYS A 81 -14.04 -0.58 17.11
CA LYS A 81 -14.08 -2.05 17.18
C LYS A 81 -14.23 -2.69 15.81
N GLU A 82 -15.04 -2.06 14.95
CA GLU A 82 -15.35 -2.57 13.61
C GLU A 82 -14.92 -1.56 12.52
N ARG A 83 -15.02 -1.99 11.25
CA ARG A 83 -14.72 -1.15 10.11
C ARG A 83 -15.61 0.09 10.09
N PHE A 84 -16.92 -0.07 10.37
CA PHE A 84 -17.87 1.03 10.43
C PHE A 84 -17.41 2.12 11.39
N ASP A 85 -17.02 1.75 12.62
CA ASP A 85 -16.55 2.71 13.63
C ASP A 85 -15.29 3.44 13.18
N SER A 86 -14.37 2.72 12.52
CA SER A 86 -13.11 3.30 12.04
C SER A 86 -13.36 4.31 10.91
N THR A 87 -14.22 3.98 9.95
CA THR A 87 -14.61 4.92 8.90
C THR A 87 -15.34 6.13 9.49
N TYR A 88 -16.25 5.91 10.45
CA TYR A 88 -16.98 7.00 11.11
C TYR A 88 -16.05 7.95 11.87
N SER A 89 -15.04 7.41 12.57
CA SER A 89 -14.01 8.23 13.23
C SER A 89 -13.28 9.15 12.25
N ALA A 90 -12.92 8.64 11.07
CA ALA A 90 -12.32 9.47 10.02
C ALA A 90 -13.28 10.56 9.53
N LEU A 91 -14.55 10.22 9.30
CA LEU A 91 -15.56 11.17 8.83
C LEU A 91 -15.80 12.29 9.84
N GLN A 92 -15.79 11.99 11.16
CA GLN A 92 -15.87 13.01 12.21
C GLN A 92 -14.64 13.95 12.18
N GLY A 93 -13.44 13.42 11.95
CA GLY A 93 -12.24 14.23 11.84
C GLY A 93 -12.16 15.08 10.57
N LEU A 94 -13.11 14.89 9.64
CA LEU A 94 -13.27 15.65 8.40
C LEU A 94 -14.47 16.61 8.44
N GLU A 95 -15.00 16.89 9.63
CA GLU A 95 -15.98 17.97 9.82
C GLU A 95 -15.34 19.31 9.40
N GLY A 96 -16.00 20.05 8.51
CA GLY A 96 -15.48 21.32 7.98
C GLY A 96 -14.71 21.22 6.64
N GLU A 97 -14.37 20.04 6.18
CA GLU A 97 -13.91 19.85 4.79
C GLU A 97 -15.09 19.99 3.81
N ASP A 98 -14.78 20.47 2.60
CA ASP A 98 -15.78 20.63 1.53
C ASP A 98 -16.38 19.26 1.15
N ASP A 99 -17.70 19.18 1.16
CA ASP A 99 -18.44 17.96 0.80
C ASP A 99 -18.19 17.47 -0.63
N ASN A 100 -17.66 18.32 -1.51
CA ASN A 100 -17.23 17.95 -2.85
C ASN A 100 -15.83 17.28 -2.88
N CYS A 101 -15.06 17.30 -1.78
CA CYS A 101 -13.80 16.59 -1.74
C CYS A 101 -13.98 15.11 -2.09
N ASN A 102 -12.98 14.52 -2.72
CA ASN A 102 -12.91 13.07 -2.89
C ASN A 102 -12.27 12.44 -1.67
N ILE A 103 -12.85 11.34 -1.18
CA ILE A 103 -12.29 10.55 -0.10
C ILE A 103 -12.13 9.10 -0.53
N LEU A 104 -10.95 8.52 -0.29
CA LEU A 104 -10.62 7.15 -0.66
C LEU A 104 -10.30 6.35 0.61
N PHE A 105 -11.15 5.41 0.99
CA PHE A 105 -10.89 4.49 2.11
C PHE A 105 -10.15 3.28 1.63
N HIS A 106 -8.98 3.02 2.21
CA HIS A 106 -8.15 1.89 1.83
C HIS A 106 -7.67 1.07 3.04
N ASP A 107 -7.69 -0.26 2.89
CA ASP A 107 -7.19 -1.17 3.93
C ASP A 107 -5.66 -1.08 4.04
N ALA A 108 -5.12 -0.75 5.21
CA ALA A 108 -3.67 -0.70 5.49
C ALA A 108 -2.91 -2.01 5.17
N VAL A 109 -3.63 -3.07 4.97
CA VAL A 109 -3.10 -4.42 4.72
C VAL A 109 -3.29 -4.88 3.27
N ARG A 110 -3.33 -3.94 2.32
CA ARG A 110 -3.21 -4.19 0.88
C ARG A 110 -1.95 -3.50 0.34
N PRO A 111 -0.77 -4.11 0.62
CA PRO A 111 0.52 -3.44 0.38
C PRO A 111 0.86 -3.24 -1.10
N LEU A 112 0.14 -3.90 -2.01
CA LEU A 112 0.44 -3.90 -3.44
C LEU A 112 -0.58 -3.09 -4.25
N ILE A 113 -1.21 -2.10 -3.61
CA ILE A 113 -2.00 -1.11 -4.34
C ILE A 113 -1.09 -0.30 -5.27
N ASP A 114 -1.54 -0.04 -6.48
CA ASP A 114 -0.81 0.75 -7.46
C ASP A 114 -1.48 2.10 -7.76
N GLU A 115 -0.70 3.01 -8.31
CA GLU A 115 -1.13 4.36 -8.64
C GLU A 115 -2.24 4.38 -9.72
N THR A 116 -2.25 3.40 -10.62
CA THR A 116 -3.26 3.31 -11.68
C THR A 116 -4.65 3.09 -11.09
N ILE A 117 -4.77 2.20 -10.10
CA ILE A 117 -6.05 1.94 -9.40
C ILE A 117 -6.50 3.19 -8.66
N ILE A 118 -5.58 3.87 -7.94
CA ILE A 118 -5.88 5.10 -7.19
C ILE A 118 -6.38 6.19 -8.16
N SER A 119 -5.65 6.42 -9.25
CA SER A 119 -5.98 7.42 -10.25
C SER A 119 -7.32 7.13 -10.93
N ASN A 120 -7.59 5.88 -11.29
CA ASN A 120 -8.87 5.48 -11.89
C ASN A 120 -10.07 5.70 -10.95
N CYS A 121 -9.88 5.52 -9.64
CA CYS A 121 -10.91 5.86 -8.65
C CYS A 121 -11.22 7.36 -8.66
N ILE A 122 -10.17 8.21 -8.66
CA ILE A 122 -10.32 9.67 -8.67
C ILE A 122 -10.99 10.14 -9.97
N GLU A 123 -10.57 9.59 -11.11
CA GLU A 123 -11.18 9.91 -12.42
C GLU A 123 -12.67 9.51 -12.45
N SER A 124 -13.00 8.34 -11.92
CA SER A 124 -14.38 7.86 -11.84
C SER A 124 -15.28 8.76 -10.98
N LEU A 125 -14.73 9.36 -9.91
CA LEU A 125 -15.43 10.33 -9.06
C LEU A 125 -15.74 11.69 -9.74
N LYS A 126 -15.24 11.94 -10.94
CA LYS A 126 -15.68 13.09 -11.74
C LYS A 126 -17.09 12.90 -12.29
N ILE A 127 -17.55 11.65 -12.39
CA ILE A 127 -18.85 11.28 -12.99
C ILE A 127 -19.80 10.68 -11.95
N PHE A 128 -19.26 9.91 -11.00
CA PHE A 128 -20.01 9.18 -9.97
C PHE A 128 -19.70 9.71 -8.58
N GLU A 129 -20.63 9.52 -7.65
CA GLU A 129 -20.45 9.92 -6.25
C GLU A 129 -19.85 8.83 -5.37
N ALA A 130 -19.83 7.59 -5.86
CA ALA A 130 -19.27 6.44 -5.17
C ALA A 130 -18.63 5.45 -6.16
N VAL A 131 -17.50 4.86 -5.77
CA VAL A 131 -16.69 3.95 -6.58
C VAL A 131 -16.19 2.80 -5.72
N ASP A 132 -16.26 1.59 -6.22
CA ASP A 132 -15.71 0.38 -5.61
C ASP A 132 -14.65 -0.26 -6.51
N VAL A 133 -13.52 -0.61 -5.98
CA VAL A 133 -12.50 -1.38 -6.70
C VAL A 133 -12.87 -2.86 -6.63
N VAL A 134 -12.97 -3.50 -7.80
CA VAL A 134 -13.43 -4.87 -7.89
C VAL A 134 -12.59 -5.70 -8.86
N ILE A 135 -12.56 -7.02 -8.64
CA ILE A 135 -11.99 -7.99 -9.59
C ILE A 135 -13.02 -9.09 -9.88
N PRO A 136 -12.95 -9.75 -11.05
CA PRO A 136 -13.79 -10.90 -11.33
C PRO A 136 -13.63 -12.01 -10.30
N SER A 137 -14.68 -12.77 -9.99
CA SER A 137 -14.53 -13.99 -9.18
C SER A 137 -13.97 -15.11 -10.06
N ALA A 138 -12.83 -15.68 -9.62
CA ALA A 138 -12.25 -16.86 -10.27
C ALA A 138 -13.08 -18.11 -9.98
N ASP A 139 -13.56 -18.23 -8.72
CA ASP A 139 -14.32 -19.37 -8.26
C ASP A 139 -15.83 -19.19 -8.45
N THR A 140 -16.55 -20.32 -8.52
CA THR A 140 -17.99 -20.32 -8.44
C THR A 140 -18.43 -19.98 -7.02
N LEU A 141 -19.25 -18.93 -6.88
CA LEU A 141 -19.85 -18.55 -5.60
C LEU A 141 -21.11 -19.37 -5.39
N VAL A 142 -21.33 -19.76 -4.13
CA VAL A 142 -22.54 -20.46 -3.70
C VAL A 142 -23.14 -19.73 -2.50
N GLU A 143 -24.46 -19.58 -2.48
CA GLU A 143 -25.22 -19.19 -1.30
C GLU A 143 -25.68 -20.44 -0.59
N VAL A 144 -25.63 -20.44 0.73
CA VAL A 144 -26.00 -21.62 1.54
C VAL A 144 -27.08 -21.27 2.55
N TYR A 145 -27.96 -22.20 2.84
CA TYR A 145 -28.87 -22.15 3.98
C TYR A 145 -28.11 -22.38 5.30
N ASP A 146 -28.78 -22.14 6.43
CA ASP A 146 -28.22 -22.36 7.77
C ASP A 146 -27.87 -23.85 8.03
N ASP A 147 -28.51 -24.78 7.33
CA ASP A 147 -28.22 -26.22 7.40
C ASP A 147 -27.01 -26.66 6.55
N GLY A 148 -26.37 -25.72 5.85
CA GLY A 148 -25.20 -25.97 5.01
C GLY A 148 -25.53 -26.43 3.58
N CYS A 149 -26.79 -26.58 3.22
CA CYS A 149 -27.19 -26.90 1.84
C CYS A 149 -27.09 -25.69 0.91
N ILE A 150 -26.78 -25.92 -0.36
CA ILE A 150 -26.74 -24.84 -1.35
C ILE A 150 -28.15 -24.30 -1.60
N SER A 151 -28.33 -22.96 -1.43
CA SER A 151 -29.59 -22.28 -1.71
C SER A 151 -29.63 -21.66 -3.12
N ASN A 152 -28.46 -21.18 -3.60
CA ASN A 152 -28.34 -20.54 -4.90
C ASN A 152 -26.91 -20.60 -5.43
N ILE A 153 -26.76 -20.60 -6.75
CA ILE A 153 -25.48 -20.47 -7.45
C ILE A 153 -25.59 -19.26 -8.40
N PRO A 154 -25.11 -18.08 -7.97
CA PRO A 154 -25.19 -16.87 -8.79
C PRO A 154 -24.41 -17.01 -10.10
N ASN A 155 -24.84 -16.28 -11.14
CA ASN A 155 -24.09 -16.22 -12.40
C ASN A 155 -22.72 -15.58 -12.16
N ARG A 156 -21.65 -16.39 -12.21
CA ARG A 156 -20.26 -15.95 -11.97
C ARG A 156 -19.85 -14.78 -12.87
N ALA A 157 -20.35 -14.69 -14.10
CA ALA A 157 -20.01 -13.59 -15.01
C ALA A 157 -20.40 -12.21 -14.45
N LEU A 158 -21.39 -12.15 -13.56
CA LEU A 158 -21.87 -10.95 -12.89
C LEU A 158 -21.23 -10.72 -11.52
N MET A 159 -20.49 -11.70 -11.00
CA MET A 159 -19.92 -11.62 -9.66
C MET A 159 -18.55 -10.96 -9.68
N ARG A 160 -18.32 -10.12 -8.69
CA ARG A 160 -17.04 -9.44 -8.47
C ARG A 160 -16.65 -9.57 -6.99
N ARG A 161 -15.36 -9.67 -6.73
CA ARG A 161 -14.79 -9.56 -5.38
C ARG A 161 -14.43 -8.10 -5.13
N GLY A 162 -14.98 -7.49 -4.08
CA GLY A 162 -14.66 -6.13 -3.68
C GLY A 162 -13.25 -6.03 -3.11
N GLN A 163 -12.54 -4.98 -3.49
CA GLN A 163 -11.26 -4.60 -2.94
C GLN A 163 -11.36 -3.21 -2.29
N THR A 164 -10.25 -2.56 -2.08
CA THR A 164 -10.12 -1.13 -1.77
C THR A 164 -9.01 -0.53 -2.65
N PRO A 165 -9.04 0.78 -2.96
CA PRO A 165 -9.86 1.84 -2.34
C PRO A 165 -11.35 1.71 -2.64
N GLN A 166 -12.16 2.13 -1.65
CA GLN A 166 -13.57 2.51 -1.87
C GLN A 166 -13.62 4.03 -1.81
N ALA A 167 -14.05 4.67 -2.89
CA ALA A 167 -13.92 6.11 -3.04
C ALA A 167 -15.27 6.80 -3.18
N PHE A 168 -15.40 8.00 -2.61
CA PHE A 168 -16.67 8.70 -2.50
C PHE A 168 -16.49 10.22 -2.60
N LYS A 169 -17.57 10.92 -2.96
CA LYS A 169 -17.72 12.31 -2.57
C LYS A 169 -17.95 12.38 -1.07
N LEU A 170 -17.27 13.30 -0.37
CA LEU A 170 -17.31 13.38 1.08
C LEU A 170 -18.73 13.59 1.61
N GLY A 171 -19.52 14.47 0.98
CA GLY A 171 -20.91 14.69 1.37
C GLY A 171 -21.78 13.44 1.24
N THR A 172 -21.58 12.66 0.20
CA THR A 172 -22.34 11.42 -0.03
C THR A 172 -22.09 10.38 1.06
N ILE A 173 -20.82 10.14 1.40
CA ILE A 173 -20.50 9.15 2.45
C ILE A 173 -20.88 9.67 3.85
N LYS A 174 -20.69 10.95 4.16
CA LYS A 174 -21.19 11.55 5.41
C LYS A 174 -22.68 11.35 5.58
N LEU A 175 -23.48 11.68 4.54
CA LEU A 175 -24.93 11.49 4.56
C LEU A 175 -25.31 10.01 4.80
N ALA A 176 -24.62 9.08 4.13
CA ALA A 176 -24.90 7.66 4.30
C ALA A 176 -24.67 7.20 5.75
N TYR A 177 -23.55 7.62 6.37
CA TYR A 177 -23.23 7.28 7.76
C TYR A 177 -24.19 7.94 8.75
N GLN A 178 -24.55 9.21 8.56
CA GLN A 178 -25.54 9.91 9.39
C GLN A 178 -26.88 9.15 9.40
N ARG A 179 -27.36 8.70 8.24
CA ARG A 179 -28.60 7.91 8.13
C ARG A 179 -28.47 6.55 8.78
N ALA A 180 -27.36 5.84 8.55
CA ALA A 180 -27.11 4.54 9.17
C ALA A 180 -27.15 4.62 10.71
N ILE A 181 -26.56 5.68 11.29
CA ILE A 181 -26.55 5.93 12.73
C ILE A 181 -27.99 6.26 13.22
N ALA A 182 -28.72 7.13 12.52
CA ALA A 182 -30.08 7.50 12.87
C ALA A 182 -31.05 6.29 12.87
N GLU A 183 -30.84 5.38 11.89
CA GLU A 183 -31.59 4.13 11.76
C GLU A 183 -31.05 2.97 12.62
N LYS A 184 -29.94 3.19 13.35
CA LYS A 184 -29.24 2.16 14.15
C LYS A 184 -28.84 0.92 13.34
N ARG A 185 -28.43 1.13 12.08
CA ARG A 185 -27.98 0.08 11.16
C ARG A 185 -26.48 0.10 11.06
N PHE A 186 -25.82 -0.88 11.64
CA PHE A 186 -24.35 -0.95 11.73
C PHE A 186 -23.75 -2.19 11.05
N SER A 187 -24.58 -3.15 10.65
CA SER A 187 -24.14 -4.43 10.06
C SER A 187 -23.84 -4.28 8.56
N PHE A 188 -22.77 -3.57 8.25
CA PHE A 188 -22.27 -3.42 6.88
C PHE A 188 -20.86 -4.00 6.75
N THR A 189 -20.62 -4.72 5.66
CA THR A 189 -19.31 -5.32 5.38
C THR A 189 -18.31 -4.35 4.75
N CYS A 190 -18.80 -3.26 4.13
CA CYS A 190 -17.99 -2.26 3.44
C CYS A 190 -18.72 -0.92 3.33
N ASP A 191 -17.96 0.14 3.01
CA ASP A 191 -18.46 1.52 2.94
C ASP A 191 -19.40 1.72 1.73
N CYS A 192 -19.14 1.05 0.60
CA CYS A 192 -20.06 1.02 -0.55
C CYS A 192 -21.42 0.41 -0.20
N GLY A 193 -21.45 -0.59 0.69
CA GLY A 193 -22.67 -1.19 1.20
C GLY A 193 -23.50 -0.19 2.02
N VAL A 194 -22.83 0.67 2.82
CA VAL A 194 -23.51 1.75 3.58
C VAL A 194 -24.15 2.74 2.60
N VAL A 195 -23.38 3.26 1.64
CA VAL A 195 -23.89 4.23 0.65
C VAL A 195 -25.07 3.66 -0.13
N ARG A 196 -24.91 2.45 -0.68
CA ARG A 196 -25.96 1.81 -1.47
C ARG A 196 -27.28 1.62 -0.69
N SER A 197 -27.17 1.31 0.62
CA SER A 197 -28.34 1.06 1.47
C SER A 197 -28.97 2.33 1.99
N MET A 198 -28.17 3.37 2.30
CA MET A 198 -28.61 4.55 3.01
C MET A 198 -28.91 5.76 2.12
N VAL A 199 -28.37 5.78 0.89
CA VAL A 199 -28.56 6.89 -0.07
C VAL A 199 -29.17 6.36 -1.36
N PRO A 200 -30.47 6.12 -1.40
CA PRO A 200 -31.18 5.66 -2.60
C PRO A 200 -30.93 6.60 -3.78
N GLY A 201 -30.64 6.03 -4.96
CA GLY A 201 -30.34 6.80 -6.17
C GLY A 201 -28.86 7.00 -6.45
N VAL A 202 -27.98 6.89 -5.46
CA VAL A 202 -26.54 6.90 -5.70
C VAL A 202 -26.12 5.57 -6.36
N ARG A 203 -25.50 5.70 -7.54
CA ARG A 203 -24.90 4.58 -8.25
C ARG A 203 -23.46 4.43 -7.83
N VAL A 204 -23.10 3.23 -7.34
CA VAL A 204 -21.69 2.87 -7.07
C VAL A 204 -21.08 2.35 -8.36
N ALA A 205 -20.16 3.10 -8.94
CA ALA A 205 -19.39 2.66 -10.10
C ALA A 205 -18.34 1.62 -9.70
N THR A 206 -17.85 0.85 -10.66
CA THR A 206 -16.76 -0.11 -10.42
C THR A 206 -15.51 0.29 -11.18
N VAL A 207 -14.35 0.19 -10.54
CA VAL A 207 -13.03 0.31 -11.12
C VAL A 207 -12.35 -1.05 -11.07
N MET A 208 -11.67 -1.43 -12.14
CA MET A 208 -10.97 -2.71 -12.19
C MET A 208 -9.72 -2.66 -11.32
N GLY A 209 -9.66 -3.55 -10.35
CA GLY A 209 -8.47 -3.82 -9.54
C GLY A 209 -7.59 -4.90 -10.15
N THR A 210 -6.63 -5.39 -9.36
CA THR A 210 -5.72 -6.47 -9.73
C THR A 210 -5.70 -7.55 -8.66
N GLU A 211 -5.31 -8.78 -9.03
CA GLU A 211 -5.09 -9.85 -8.05
C GLU A 211 -3.93 -9.49 -7.08
N ALA A 212 -2.95 -8.70 -7.55
CA ALA A 212 -1.85 -8.21 -6.71
C ALA A 212 -2.34 -7.30 -5.58
N ASN A 213 -3.43 -6.53 -5.75
CA ASN A 213 -4.03 -5.72 -4.69
C ASN A 213 -4.78 -6.59 -3.66
N MET A 214 -4.16 -7.71 -3.27
CA MET A 214 -4.69 -8.64 -2.30
C MET A 214 -4.68 -8.09 -0.89
N LYS A 215 -5.60 -8.58 -0.05
CA LYS A 215 -5.66 -8.24 1.37
C LYS A 215 -4.90 -9.27 2.19
N VAL A 216 -3.87 -8.86 2.91
CA VAL A 216 -3.18 -9.73 3.88
C VAL A 216 -4.12 -10.02 5.06
N THR A 217 -4.58 -11.27 5.17
CA THR A 217 -5.53 -11.72 6.18
C THR A 217 -5.01 -12.89 7.02
N GLN A 218 -4.15 -13.71 6.45
CA GLN A 218 -3.54 -14.89 7.06
C GLN A 218 -2.01 -14.85 6.87
N PRO A 219 -1.22 -15.60 7.66
CA PRO A 219 0.24 -15.64 7.53
C PRO A 219 0.73 -16.03 6.13
N ILE A 220 0.03 -16.94 5.44
CA ILE A 220 0.37 -17.35 4.08
C ILE A 220 0.30 -16.19 3.07
N ASP A 221 -0.57 -15.20 3.31
CA ASP A 221 -0.71 -14.05 2.42
C ASP A 221 0.55 -13.19 2.39
N LEU A 222 1.35 -13.16 3.47
CA LEU A 222 2.64 -12.47 3.48
C LEU A 222 3.62 -13.10 2.49
N PHE A 223 3.67 -14.44 2.46
CA PHE A 223 4.53 -15.14 1.52
C PHE A 223 4.12 -14.86 0.06
N ILE A 224 2.81 -14.86 -0.21
CA ILE A 224 2.29 -14.53 -1.54
C ILE A 224 2.62 -13.07 -1.91
N ALA A 225 2.37 -12.13 -0.98
CA ALA A 225 2.68 -10.72 -1.20
C ALA A 225 4.18 -10.48 -1.42
N GLU A 226 5.07 -11.19 -0.70
CA GLU A 226 6.50 -11.07 -0.91
C GLU A 226 6.93 -11.57 -2.29
N LYS A 227 6.34 -12.68 -2.77
CA LYS A 227 6.58 -13.16 -4.13
C LYS A 227 6.10 -12.19 -5.19
N LEU A 228 4.94 -11.58 -5.01
CA LEU A 228 4.43 -10.56 -5.92
C LEU A 228 5.32 -9.30 -5.93
N LEU A 229 5.85 -8.88 -4.76
CA LEU A 229 6.82 -7.79 -4.68
C LEU A 229 8.12 -8.13 -5.43
N GLN A 230 8.62 -9.35 -5.27
CA GLN A 230 9.81 -9.82 -6.00
C GLN A 230 9.58 -9.81 -7.51
N GLU A 231 8.40 -10.24 -7.97
CA GLU A 231 8.05 -10.23 -9.40
C GLU A 231 7.91 -8.80 -9.94
N ALA A 232 7.27 -7.89 -9.17
CA ALA A 232 7.13 -6.48 -9.56
C ALA A 232 8.48 -5.75 -9.62
N ASN A 233 9.45 -6.16 -8.79
CA ASN A 233 10.81 -5.61 -8.77
C ASN A 233 11.79 -6.38 -9.67
N LYS A 234 11.33 -7.42 -10.38
CA LYS A 234 12.17 -8.02 -11.42
C LYS A 234 12.38 -6.98 -12.51
N ILE A 235 13.55 -6.39 -12.52
CA ILE A 235 14.08 -5.74 -13.70
C ILE A 235 14.20 -6.87 -14.74
N SER A 236 13.26 -6.93 -15.68
CA SER A 236 13.40 -7.80 -16.83
C SER A 236 14.53 -7.23 -17.69
N PHE A 237 15.73 -7.72 -17.48
CA PHE A 237 16.76 -7.54 -18.50
C PHE A 237 16.30 -8.36 -19.71
N SER A 238 15.71 -7.71 -20.70
CA SER A 238 15.63 -8.29 -22.03
C SER A 238 17.07 -8.42 -22.52
N THR A 239 17.41 -9.56 -23.11
CA THR A 239 18.68 -9.73 -23.83
C THR A 239 18.70 -8.68 -24.94
N GLY A 240 19.32 -7.52 -24.69
CA GLY A 240 19.33 -6.37 -25.60
C GLY A 240 19.05 -5.02 -24.95
N ASP A 241 18.84 -4.96 -23.63
CA ASP A 241 18.68 -3.67 -22.93
C ASP A 241 19.97 -2.84 -23.07
N ASP A 242 19.77 -1.60 -23.49
CA ASP A 242 20.86 -0.64 -23.59
C ASP A 242 21.34 -0.27 -22.17
N LEU A 243 22.44 -0.88 -21.75
CA LEU A 243 23.09 -0.58 -20.47
C LEU A 243 23.96 0.68 -20.52
N SER A 244 23.84 1.49 -21.57
CA SER A 244 24.60 2.74 -21.74
C SER A 244 24.40 3.74 -20.59
N PHE A 245 23.29 3.66 -19.84
CA PHE A 245 23.04 4.48 -18.66
C PHE A 245 24.05 4.26 -17.52
N ILE A 246 24.79 3.13 -17.52
CA ILE A 246 25.83 2.82 -16.54
C ILE A 246 27.12 3.61 -16.83
N LYS A 247 27.31 4.04 -18.07
CA LYS A 247 28.51 4.75 -18.50
C LYS A 247 28.71 6.05 -17.71
N GLY A 248 29.89 6.18 -17.10
CA GLY A 248 30.26 7.35 -16.29
C GLY A 248 29.66 7.38 -14.88
N LYS A 249 28.86 6.36 -14.49
CA LYS A 249 28.32 6.22 -13.14
C LYS A 249 29.38 5.86 -12.14
N ASN A 250 29.28 6.38 -10.91
CA ASN A 250 30.14 6.06 -9.78
C ASN A 250 29.47 4.97 -8.93
N ILE A 251 29.98 3.76 -9.00
CA ILE A 251 29.38 2.56 -8.40
C ILE A 251 30.27 2.02 -7.29
N VAL A 252 29.68 1.71 -6.13
CA VAL A 252 30.34 1.02 -5.02
C VAL A 252 29.82 -0.41 -4.93
N ILE A 253 30.76 -1.38 -4.86
CA ILE A 253 30.42 -2.79 -4.72
C ILE A 253 31.01 -3.35 -3.43
N PHE A 254 30.16 -3.63 -2.46
CA PHE A 254 30.58 -4.34 -1.25
C PHE A 254 30.71 -5.84 -1.55
N GLY A 255 31.89 -6.41 -1.26
CA GLY A 255 32.22 -7.80 -1.61
C GLY A 255 32.64 -7.98 -3.08
N GLY A 256 33.07 -6.91 -3.75
CA GLY A 256 33.41 -6.92 -5.19
C GLY A 256 34.73 -7.58 -5.58
N ASN A 257 35.51 -8.15 -4.66
CA ASN A 257 36.81 -8.74 -4.98
C ASN A 257 36.77 -10.26 -5.22
N SER A 258 35.61 -10.91 -5.15
CA SER A 258 35.44 -12.34 -5.42
C SER A 258 33.99 -12.69 -5.80
N GLY A 259 33.82 -13.86 -6.43
CA GLY A 259 32.49 -14.39 -6.76
C GLY A 259 31.64 -13.45 -7.58
N ILE A 260 30.36 -13.33 -7.23
CA ILE A 260 29.36 -12.52 -7.95
C ILE A 260 29.77 -11.04 -8.00
N GLY A 261 30.27 -10.49 -6.89
CA GLY A 261 30.66 -9.07 -6.84
C GLY A 261 31.81 -8.74 -7.79
N LEU A 262 32.75 -9.65 -7.98
CA LEU A 262 33.87 -9.50 -8.94
C LEU A 262 33.36 -9.48 -10.40
N GLU A 263 32.38 -10.33 -10.72
CA GLU A 263 31.83 -10.34 -12.08
C GLU A 263 30.99 -9.07 -12.34
N ILE A 264 30.22 -8.59 -11.36
CA ILE A 264 29.51 -7.30 -11.45
C ILE A 264 30.52 -6.15 -11.66
N GLN A 265 31.66 -6.15 -10.93
CA GLN A 265 32.70 -5.14 -11.10
C GLN A 265 33.25 -5.13 -12.54
N LYS A 266 33.59 -6.31 -13.07
CA LYS A 266 34.12 -6.43 -14.44
C LYS A 266 33.15 -5.90 -15.48
N GLU A 267 31.87 -6.30 -15.39
CA GLU A 267 30.83 -5.86 -16.32
C GLU A 267 30.59 -4.34 -16.22
N ALA A 268 30.47 -3.79 -15.00
CA ALA A 268 30.29 -2.36 -14.82
C ALA A 268 31.43 -1.52 -15.40
N ILE A 269 32.69 -1.97 -15.23
CA ILE A 269 33.87 -1.33 -15.82
C ILE A 269 33.85 -1.42 -17.35
N LEU A 270 33.47 -2.58 -17.92
CA LEU A 270 33.34 -2.76 -19.37
C LEU A 270 32.29 -1.82 -19.96
N LEU A 271 31.22 -1.55 -19.21
CA LEU A 271 30.15 -0.59 -19.58
C LEU A 271 30.55 0.88 -19.33
N GLY A 272 31.75 1.13 -18.83
CA GLY A 272 32.32 2.47 -18.66
C GLY A 272 31.93 3.17 -17.36
N ALA A 273 31.56 2.42 -16.32
CA ALA A 273 31.38 2.96 -14.96
C ALA A 273 32.73 3.15 -14.24
N ASN A 274 32.74 4.07 -13.27
CA ASN A 274 33.79 4.18 -12.27
C ASN A 274 33.41 3.31 -11.08
N VAL A 275 34.21 2.27 -10.77
CA VAL A 275 33.82 1.29 -9.75
C VAL A 275 34.84 1.27 -8.61
N GLU A 276 34.37 1.42 -7.38
CA GLU A 276 35.16 1.19 -6.17
C GLU A 276 34.60 -0.03 -5.41
N VAL A 277 35.55 -0.84 -4.87
CA VAL A 277 35.22 -2.11 -4.22
C VAL A 277 35.56 -2.05 -2.74
N ALA A 278 34.65 -2.52 -1.90
CA ALA A 278 34.87 -2.68 -0.46
C ALA A 278 34.79 -4.15 -0.04
N SER A 279 35.78 -4.63 0.69
CA SER A 279 35.74 -5.96 1.32
C SER A 279 36.77 -6.08 2.44
N ARG A 280 36.56 -7.04 3.37
CA ARG A 280 37.48 -7.31 4.45
C ARG A 280 38.88 -7.74 3.96
N SER A 281 38.91 -8.55 2.92
CA SER A 281 40.18 -9.14 2.41
C SER A 281 40.99 -8.22 1.50
N PHE A 282 40.35 -7.19 0.94
CA PHE A 282 40.97 -6.29 -0.03
C PHE A 282 41.45 -4.98 0.60
N ASN A 283 40.57 -4.31 1.36
CA ASN A 283 40.84 -3.00 1.95
C ASN A 283 40.31 -2.84 3.40
N ASN A 284 40.14 -3.98 4.10
CA ASN A 284 39.74 -4.05 5.50
C ASN A 284 38.37 -3.37 5.83
N VAL A 285 37.50 -3.25 4.83
CA VAL A 285 36.15 -2.70 5.05
C VAL A 285 35.23 -3.81 5.52
N ASP A 286 34.82 -3.75 6.79
CA ASP A 286 33.86 -4.67 7.36
C ASP A 286 32.44 -4.09 7.24
N ILE A 287 31.59 -4.74 6.42
CA ILE A 287 30.20 -4.34 6.20
C ILE A 287 29.30 -4.52 7.45
N ALA A 288 29.78 -5.24 8.46
CA ALA A 288 29.09 -5.32 9.76
C ALA A 288 29.36 -4.11 10.67
N ASN A 289 30.33 -3.25 10.30
CA ASN A 289 30.68 -2.05 11.05
C ASN A 289 30.30 -0.78 10.28
N ILE A 290 29.34 -0.04 10.81
CA ILE A 290 28.81 1.18 10.19
C ILE A 290 29.90 2.24 9.99
N GLU A 291 30.78 2.45 10.97
CA GLU A 291 31.85 3.45 10.90
C GLU A 291 32.82 3.13 9.74
N ASN A 292 33.12 1.84 9.52
CA ASN A 292 33.94 1.41 8.38
C ASN A 292 33.27 1.71 7.05
N ILE A 293 31.96 1.51 6.96
CA ILE A 293 31.16 1.81 5.75
C ILE A 293 31.18 3.32 5.50
N GLU A 294 30.85 4.12 6.50
CA GLU A 294 30.80 5.59 6.38
C GLU A 294 32.16 6.17 5.97
N HIS A 295 33.23 5.72 6.62
CA HIS A 295 34.59 6.15 6.27
C HIS A 295 34.95 5.80 4.83
N PHE A 296 34.62 4.58 4.39
CA PHE A 296 34.88 4.16 3.02
C PHE A 296 34.06 4.98 2.00
N LEU A 297 32.77 5.19 2.23
CA LEU A 297 31.91 5.97 1.35
C LEU A 297 32.34 7.45 1.26
N ASN A 298 32.79 8.04 2.36
CA ASN A 298 33.35 9.40 2.36
C ASN A 298 34.60 9.48 1.48
N ASN A 299 35.51 8.55 1.61
CA ASN A 299 36.73 8.49 0.76
C ASN A 299 36.39 8.32 -0.73
N VAL A 300 35.33 7.51 -1.04
CA VAL A 300 34.90 7.34 -2.43
C VAL A 300 34.25 8.62 -2.96
N ASN A 301 33.44 9.32 -2.15
CA ASN A 301 32.85 10.60 -2.53
C ASN A 301 33.91 11.67 -2.78
N GLU A 302 34.99 11.73 -1.99
CA GLU A 302 36.11 12.65 -2.22
C GLU A 302 36.86 12.32 -3.52
N LYS A 303 36.99 11.03 -3.86
CA LYS A 303 37.73 10.57 -5.04
C LYS A 303 36.96 10.68 -6.34
N LEU A 304 35.68 10.29 -6.34
CA LEU A 304 34.86 10.13 -7.55
C LEU A 304 33.72 11.17 -7.65
N GLY A 305 33.43 11.90 -6.60
CA GLY A 305 32.21 12.68 -6.49
C GLY A 305 31.03 11.86 -5.96
N SER A 306 29.79 12.31 -6.17
CA SER A 306 28.62 11.60 -5.69
C SER A 306 28.54 10.17 -6.22
N ILE A 307 28.17 9.24 -5.36
CA ILE A 307 27.85 7.85 -5.73
C ILE A 307 26.45 7.84 -6.34
N ASP A 308 26.28 7.14 -7.47
CA ASP A 308 25.01 7.07 -8.23
C ASP A 308 24.02 6.01 -7.73
#